data_ba504db6cd30e5009127cd626e37620f
#
_entry.id   ba504db6cd30e5009127cd626e37620f
#
_cell.length_a   1.000
_cell.length_b   1.000
_cell.length_c   1.000
_cell.angle_alpha   90.00
_cell.angle_beta   90.00
_cell.angle_gamma   90.00
#
_symmetry.space_group_name_H-M   'P 1'
#
loop_
_entity.id
_entity.type
_entity.pdbx_description
1 polymer ?
#
loop_
_entity_poly.entity_id
_entity_poly.type
_entity_poly.pdbx_seq_one_letter_code
_entity_poly.pdbx_strand_id
1 'polypeptide(L)'
;MAERRVQVTSRLGLHARAAANLVRLASQFQSSLTLQRSDGHAEADAKSILSILSLAASRGTELRVVAEGVDEEDALDALVGLFSRDFDETEKVDSERFFRATDELRAKGLGVSDGIVIGRVLRLQEGTRDVYRAHIADADLERERRRFRAAVRLSRRQLETIKDRAEKELGRGHAYIFDAHLLFLQDAKLTRDVEDYIV
;
A
#
# COMPACT_ATOMS: atom_id res chain seq x y z
N MET A 1 -25.78 4.42 9.87
CA MET A 1 -24.36 4.61 10.27
C MET A 1 -24.06 3.65 11.40
N ALA A 2 -23.20 2.71 11.14
CA ALA A 2 -22.79 1.67 12.10
C ALA A 2 -21.27 1.74 12.29
N GLU A 3 -20.77 1.24 13.43
CA GLU A 3 -19.33 1.28 13.73
C GLU A 3 -18.86 0.03 14.49
N ARG A 4 -17.59 -0.34 14.29
CA ARG A 4 -16.89 -1.41 15.01
C ARG A 4 -15.48 -0.98 15.37
N ARG A 5 -14.96 -1.51 16.46
CA ARG A 5 -13.56 -1.33 16.85
C ARG A 5 -12.74 -2.53 16.43
N VAL A 6 -11.57 -2.28 15.90
CA VAL A 6 -10.59 -3.29 15.47
C VAL A 6 -9.20 -2.91 15.94
N GLN A 7 -8.32 -3.89 16.06
CA GLN A 7 -6.92 -3.67 16.34
C GLN A 7 -6.05 -4.20 15.20
N VAL A 8 -5.03 -3.48 14.83
CA VAL A 8 -4.05 -3.93 13.84
C VAL A 8 -3.14 -4.98 14.48
N THR A 9 -3.28 -6.23 14.07
CA THR A 9 -2.51 -7.38 14.59
C THR A 9 -1.28 -7.67 13.75
N SER A 10 -1.31 -7.30 12.46
CA SER A 10 -0.18 -7.50 11.54
C SER A 10 1.13 -6.93 12.07
N ARG A 11 2.19 -7.74 11.98
CA ARG A 11 3.54 -7.38 12.46
C ARG A 11 4.08 -6.11 11.80
N LEU A 12 3.76 -5.91 10.55
CA LEU A 12 4.18 -4.75 9.75
C LEU A 12 3.17 -3.60 9.76
N GLY A 13 2.06 -3.74 10.51
CA GLY A 13 0.98 -2.77 10.50
C GLY A 13 0.18 -2.76 9.18
N LEU A 14 -0.53 -1.67 8.92
CA LEU A 14 -1.26 -1.46 7.65
C LEU A 14 -0.30 -1.04 6.53
N HIS A 15 0.62 -1.95 6.14
CA HIS A 15 1.50 -1.74 5.00
C HIS A 15 0.78 -1.97 3.65
N ALA A 16 1.46 -1.73 2.52
CA ALA A 16 0.85 -1.71 1.19
C ALA A 16 0.04 -2.97 0.83
N ARG A 17 0.47 -4.17 1.26
CA ARG A 17 -0.25 -5.43 1.01
C ARG A 17 -1.55 -5.48 1.83
N ALA A 18 -1.47 -5.23 3.13
CA ALA A 18 -2.64 -5.18 4.02
C ALA A 18 -3.65 -4.12 3.54
N ALA A 19 -3.16 -2.92 3.19
CA ALA A 19 -3.98 -1.84 2.65
C ALA A 19 -4.64 -2.24 1.32
N ALA A 20 -3.94 -2.93 0.42
CA ALA A 20 -4.50 -3.41 -0.85
C ALA A 20 -5.61 -4.44 -0.64
N ASN A 21 -5.47 -5.36 0.33
CA ASN A 21 -6.51 -6.32 0.67
C ASN A 21 -7.74 -5.61 1.23
N LEU A 22 -7.52 -4.62 2.10
CA LEU A 22 -8.59 -3.83 2.69
C LEU A 22 -9.35 -3.04 1.62
N VAL A 23 -8.65 -2.33 0.73
CA VAL A 23 -9.28 -1.58 -0.38
C VAL A 23 -10.09 -2.50 -1.28
N ARG A 24 -9.55 -3.67 -1.65
CA ARG A 24 -10.28 -4.63 -2.50
C ARG A 24 -11.56 -5.12 -1.85
N LEU A 25 -11.52 -5.41 -0.56
CA LEU A 25 -12.70 -5.84 0.17
C LEU A 25 -13.68 -4.68 0.32
N ALA A 26 -13.24 -3.51 0.76
CA ALA A 26 -14.07 -2.33 0.95
C ALA A 26 -14.77 -1.88 -0.35
N SER A 27 -14.09 -2.04 -1.50
CA SER A 27 -14.63 -1.66 -2.82
C SER A 27 -15.76 -2.57 -3.31
N GLN A 28 -16.01 -3.71 -2.66
CA GLN A 28 -17.14 -4.58 -2.99
C GLN A 28 -18.47 -4.06 -2.44
N PHE A 29 -18.43 -3.15 -1.47
CA PHE A 29 -19.61 -2.60 -0.82
C PHE A 29 -19.98 -1.23 -1.37
N GLN A 30 -21.28 -0.91 -1.33
CA GLN A 30 -21.78 0.39 -1.75
C GLN A 30 -21.58 1.45 -0.67
N SER A 31 -21.66 1.06 0.60
CA SER A 31 -21.50 1.94 1.76
C SER A 31 -20.19 2.70 1.74
N SER A 32 -20.22 3.93 2.24
CA SER A 32 -19.01 4.68 2.58
C SER A 32 -18.35 4.03 3.80
N LEU A 33 -17.05 3.82 3.74
CA LEU A 33 -16.27 3.12 4.76
C LEU A 33 -15.09 3.98 5.18
N THR A 34 -15.04 4.33 6.45
CA THR A 34 -13.98 5.18 7.02
C THR A 34 -13.26 4.46 8.15
N LEU A 35 -11.95 4.54 8.15
CA LEU A 35 -11.09 4.09 9.25
C LEU A 35 -10.66 5.31 10.05
N GLN A 36 -10.88 5.30 11.36
CA GLN A 36 -10.48 6.39 12.25
C GLN A 36 -9.56 5.84 13.34
N ARG A 37 -8.45 6.51 13.58
CA ARG A 37 -7.60 6.14 14.73
C ARG A 37 -8.30 6.51 16.03
N SER A 38 -8.22 5.61 17.01
CA SER A 38 -8.87 5.84 18.34
C SER A 38 -8.28 7.03 19.09
N ASP A 39 -7.06 7.47 18.74
CA ASP A 39 -6.43 8.68 19.28
C ASP A 39 -6.97 9.99 18.66
N GLY A 40 -7.86 9.91 17.67
CA GLY A 40 -8.50 11.06 17.03
C GLY A 40 -7.63 11.84 16.03
N HIS A 41 -6.38 11.40 15.78
CA HIS A 41 -5.43 12.19 14.99
C HIS A 41 -5.52 11.97 13.48
N ALA A 42 -6.17 10.91 13.02
CA ALA A 42 -6.24 10.61 11.59
C ALA A 42 -7.45 9.78 11.23
N GLU A 43 -7.98 10.03 10.04
CA GLU A 43 -9.01 9.23 9.40
C GLU A 43 -8.65 8.92 7.94
N ALA A 44 -9.18 7.84 7.41
CA ALA A 44 -8.91 7.39 6.05
C ALA A 44 -10.16 6.78 5.41
N ASP A 45 -10.36 7.08 4.14
CA ASP A 45 -11.29 6.35 3.28
C ASP A 45 -10.75 4.92 3.08
N ALA A 46 -11.53 3.92 3.50
CA ALA A 46 -11.15 2.51 3.37
C ALA A 46 -11.08 2.01 1.91
N LYS A 47 -11.57 2.80 0.95
CA LYS A 47 -11.48 2.55 -0.49
C LYS A 47 -10.27 3.23 -1.16
N SER A 48 -9.47 4.01 -0.40
CA SER A 48 -8.26 4.68 -0.88
C SER A 48 -7.02 4.10 -0.21
N ILE A 49 -6.14 3.49 -1.01
CA ILE A 49 -4.90 2.90 -0.49
C ILE A 49 -3.97 3.96 0.12
N LEU A 50 -3.91 5.16 -0.49
CA LEU A 50 -3.12 6.27 0.03
C LEU A 50 -3.66 6.80 1.35
N SER A 51 -4.99 6.92 1.48
CA SER A 51 -5.63 7.33 2.73
C SER A 51 -5.32 6.34 3.85
N ILE A 52 -5.44 5.03 3.59
CA ILE A 52 -5.13 3.98 4.55
C ILE A 52 -3.66 4.04 5.00
N LEU A 53 -2.72 4.16 4.07
CA LEU A 53 -1.29 4.24 4.40
C LEU A 53 -0.94 5.51 5.17
N SER A 54 -1.65 6.61 4.92
CA SER A 54 -1.49 7.88 5.65
C SER A 54 -1.91 7.79 7.13
N LEU A 55 -2.70 6.77 7.52
CA LEU A 55 -2.99 6.50 8.94
C LEU A 55 -1.74 6.13 9.73
N ALA A 56 -0.69 5.65 9.08
CA ALA A 56 0.53 5.15 9.71
C ALA A 56 0.22 4.16 10.88
N ALA A 57 -0.79 3.30 10.69
CA ALA A 57 -1.26 2.38 11.72
C ALA A 57 -0.30 1.20 11.84
N SER A 58 0.50 1.19 12.90
CA SER A 58 1.41 0.10 13.25
C SER A 58 0.70 -1.00 14.03
N ARG A 59 1.41 -2.10 14.30
CA ARG A 59 0.89 -3.19 15.14
C ARG A 59 0.44 -2.63 16.50
N GLY A 60 -0.74 -3.05 16.93
CA GLY A 60 -1.35 -2.62 18.20
C GLY A 60 -2.19 -1.35 18.08
N THR A 61 -2.16 -0.64 16.95
CA THR A 61 -3.01 0.53 16.75
C THR A 61 -4.48 0.13 16.77
N GLU A 62 -5.27 0.81 17.60
CA GLU A 62 -6.71 0.66 17.62
C GLU A 62 -7.36 1.59 16.60
N LEU A 63 -8.25 1.03 15.80
CA LEU A 63 -9.02 1.73 14.79
C LEU A 63 -10.52 1.55 15.03
N ARG A 64 -11.27 2.56 14.68
CA ARG A 64 -12.72 2.50 14.56
C ARG A 64 -13.07 2.47 13.08
N VAL A 65 -13.78 1.44 12.67
CA VAL A 65 -14.33 1.29 11.32
C VAL A 65 -15.75 1.84 11.36
N VAL A 66 -16.03 2.83 10.54
CA VAL A 66 -17.35 3.45 10.42
C VAL A 66 -17.89 3.16 9.02
N ALA A 67 -19.12 2.70 8.94
CA ALA A 67 -19.82 2.43 7.70
C ALA A 67 -21.13 3.23 7.63
N GLU A 68 -21.46 3.72 6.43
CA GLU A 68 -22.70 4.44 6.16
C GLU A 68 -23.22 4.05 4.77
N GLY A 69 -24.39 3.42 4.71
CA GLY A 69 -25.02 3.01 3.46
C GLY A 69 -25.93 1.79 3.65
N VAL A 70 -26.37 1.23 2.54
CA VAL A 70 -27.38 0.16 2.49
C VAL A 70 -26.85 -1.21 2.94
N ASP A 71 -25.56 -1.43 2.84
CA ASP A 71 -24.85 -2.68 3.17
C ASP A 71 -23.82 -2.47 4.31
N GLU A 72 -24.08 -1.51 5.20
CA GLU A 72 -23.13 -1.08 6.24
C GLU A 72 -22.79 -2.19 7.24
N GLU A 73 -23.74 -3.02 7.65
CA GLU A 73 -23.49 -4.12 8.60
C GLU A 73 -22.65 -5.23 7.94
N ASP A 74 -23.00 -5.64 6.71
CA ASP A 74 -22.25 -6.66 5.96
C ASP A 74 -20.80 -6.19 5.69
N ALA A 75 -20.64 -4.91 5.37
CA ALA A 75 -19.34 -4.32 5.14
C ALA A 75 -18.48 -4.31 6.41
N LEU A 76 -19.06 -3.95 7.56
CA LEU A 76 -18.38 -3.98 8.85
C LEU A 76 -17.95 -5.39 9.24
N ASP A 77 -18.83 -6.36 9.12
CA ASP A 77 -18.54 -7.76 9.47
C ASP A 77 -17.43 -8.33 8.59
N ALA A 78 -17.45 -8.02 7.29
CA ALA A 78 -16.40 -8.41 6.35
C ALA A 78 -15.04 -7.78 6.71
N LEU A 79 -15.02 -6.48 7.02
CA LEU A 79 -13.79 -5.79 7.40
C LEU A 79 -13.25 -6.28 8.74
N VAL A 80 -14.08 -6.44 9.77
CA VAL A 80 -13.68 -7.02 11.06
C VAL A 80 -13.08 -8.41 10.84
N GLY A 81 -13.70 -9.23 9.99
CA GLY A 81 -13.18 -10.54 9.61
C GLY A 81 -11.79 -10.46 8.96
N LEU A 82 -11.53 -9.47 8.11
CA LEU A 82 -10.22 -9.27 7.49
C LEU A 82 -9.14 -8.89 8.53
N PHE A 83 -9.46 -7.98 9.46
CA PHE A 83 -8.57 -7.63 10.57
C PHE A 83 -8.26 -8.84 11.47
N SER A 84 -9.27 -9.69 11.74
CA SER A 84 -9.10 -10.89 12.59
C SER A 84 -8.23 -11.96 11.95
N ARG A 85 -8.19 -12.03 10.61
CA ARG A 85 -7.34 -12.96 9.84
C ARG A 85 -5.98 -12.38 9.47
N ASP A 86 -5.56 -11.29 10.09
CA ASP A 86 -4.28 -10.64 9.85
C ASP A 86 -4.06 -10.31 8.35
N PHE A 87 -5.14 -9.82 7.71
CA PHE A 87 -5.20 -9.45 6.29
C PHE A 87 -4.89 -10.60 5.32
N ASP A 88 -5.09 -11.86 5.75
CA ASP A 88 -4.78 -13.08 5.00
C ASP A 88 -3.28 -13.18 4.60
N GLU A 89 -2.40 -12.63 5.45
CA GLU A 89 -0.96 -12.69 5.25
C GLU A 89 -0.40 -14.05 5.67
N THR A 90 0.05 -14.84 4.70
CA THR A 90 0.54 -16.22 4.91
C THR A 90 2.05 -16.33 5.14
N GLU A 91 2.77 -15.24 5.40
CA GLU A 91 4.21 -15.31 5.60
C GLU A 91 4.63 -15.32 7.07
N LYS A 92 4.99 -16.52 7.56
CA LYS A 92 5.83 -16.66 8.75
C LYS A 92 7.27 -16.37 8.35
N VAL A 93 7.75 -15.17 8.60
CA VAL A 93 9.18 -14.87 8.54
C VAL A 93 9.78 -15.19 9.90
N ASP A 94 10.40 -16.36 10.00
CA ASP A 94 11.21 -16.75 11.16
C ASP A 94 12.54 -15.97 11.12
N SER A 95 12.69 -14.97 11.98
CA SER A 95 13.82 -14.04 11.97
C SER A 95 14.80 -14.25 13.15
N GLU A 96 15.16 -15.48 13.48
CA GLU A 96 16.23 -15.70 14.47
C GLU A 96 17.15 -16.87 14.09
N ARG A 97 18.19 -16.59 13.32
CA ARG A 97 19.40 -17.42 13.33
C ARG A 97 20.65 -16.54 13.34
N PHE A 98 21.34 -16.56 14.46
CA PHE A 98 22.64 -15.89 14.62
C PHE A 98 23.78 -16.81 14.17
N PHE A 99 24.65 -16.31 13.29
CA PHE A 99 25.94 -16.93 13.01
C PHE A 99 27.08 -16.09 13.62
N ARG A 100 28.06 -16.78 14.23
CA ARG A 100 29.31 -16.18 14.65
C ARG A 100 30.37 -16.43 13.57
N ALA A 101 30.99 -15.40 13.07
CA ALA A 101 32.19 -15.47 12.26
C ALA A 101 33.16 -14.33 12.63
N THR A 102 34.43 -14.60 12.49
CA THR A 102 35.57 -13.77 12.89
C THR A 102 35.93 -12.78 11.80
N ASP A 103 36.30 -11.55 12.18
CA ASP A 103 37.01 -10.50 11.40
C ASP A 103 36.39 -9.95 10.12
N GLU A 104 35.07 -9.89 10.01
CA GLU A 104 34.38 -9.36 8.84
C GLU A 104 33.41 -8.23 9.21
N LEU A 105 33.19 -7.31 8.27
CA LEU A 105 32.21 -6.25 8.43
C LEU A 105 30.81 -6.84 8.62
N ARG A 106 30.24 -6.67 9.81
CA ARG A 106 28.89 -7.11 10.11
C ARG A 106 27.93 -5.92 10.05
N ALA A 107 26.92 -6.03 9.23
CA ALA A 107 25.82 -5.08 9.19
C ALA A 107 24.51 -5.80 9.56
N LYS A 108 23.70 -5.18 10.41
CA LYS A 108 22.35 -5.65 10.72
C LYS A 108 21.39 -5.08 9.66
N GLY A 109 20.76 -5.94 8.89
CA GLY A 109 19.74 -5.58 7.91
C GLY A 109 18.35 -6.05 8.32
N LEU A 110 17.35 -5.65 7.57
CA LEU A 110 16.00 -6.18 7.66
C LEU A 110 15.90 -7.39 6.73
N GLY A 111 15.61 -8.57 7.27
CA GLY A 111 15.32 -9.77 6.48
C GLY A 111 13.97 -9.61 5.80
N VAL A 112 13.95 -9.62 4.48
CA VAL A 112 12.73 -9.48 3.66
C VAL A 112 12.34 -10.78 2.95
N SER A 113 13.20 -11.80 3.00
CA SER A 113 12.94 -13.14 2.50
C SER A 113 13.75 -14.17 3.30
N ASP A 114 13.31 -15.42 3.27
CA ASP A 114 14.05 -16.53 3.89
C ASP A 114 15.20 -16.98 3.00
N GLY A 115 16.27 -17.44 3.64
CA GLY A 115 17.39 -18.06 2.97
C GLY A 115 18.75 -17.44 3.29
N ILE A 116 19.79 -18.11 2.84
CA ILE A 116 21.19 -17.67 2.93
C ILE A 116 21.73 -17.60 1.51
N VAL A 117 22.30 -16.47 1.14
CA VAL A 117 22.94 -16.28 -0.16
C VAL A 117 24.40 -15.90 0.01
N ILE A 118 25.27 -16.56 -0.75
CA ILE A 118 26.69 -16.19 -0.87
C ILE A 118 26.90 -15.63 -2.26
N GLY A 119 27.33 -14.38 -2.34
CA GLY A 119 27.51 -13.72 -3.63
C GLY A 119 28.26 -12.40 -3.54
N ARG A 120 28.43 -11.73 -4.68
CA ARG A 120 29.04 -10.41 -4.75
C ARG A 120 28.03 -9.36 -4.27
N VAL A 121 28.48 -8.47 -3.38
CA VAL A 121 27.62 -7.34 -2.91
C VAL A 121 27.60 -6.26 -3.97
N LEU A 122 26.39 -5.85 -4.38
CA LEU A 122 26.15 -4.64 -5.14
C LEU A 122 25.59 -3.57 -4.19
N ARG A 123 26.38 -2.50 -3.98
CA ARG A 123 25.91 -1.36 -3.22
C ARG A 123 25.17 -0.41 -4.14
N LEU A 124 23.85 -0.31 -3.94
CA LEU A 124 23.04 0.73 -4.58
C LEU A 124 23.15 1.99 -3.73
N GLN A 125 23.62 3.07 -4.32
CA GLN A 125 23.51 4.40 -3.73
C GLN A 125 22.18 4.99 -4.18
N GLU A 126 21.32 5.32 -3.24
CA GLU A 126 20.17 6.18 -3.54
C GLU A 126 20.72 7.58 -3.87
N GLY A 127 20.79 7.89 -5.16
CA GLY A 127 20.98 9.26 -5.58
C GLY A 127 19.76 10.08 -5.16
N THR A 128 19.98 11.16 -4.42
CA THR A 128 18.96 12.19 -4.24
C THR A 128 18.54 12.63 -5.64
N ARG A 129 17.31 12.28 -6.04
CA ARG A 129 16.74 12.82 -7.27
C ARG A 129 16.40 14.27 -6.98
N ASP A 130 17.16 15.20 -7.54
CA ASP A 130 16.76 16.60 -7.54
C ASP A 130 15.41 16.70 -8.27
N VAL A 131 14.37 16.99 -7.51
CA VAL A 131 13.04 17.24 -8.09
C VAL A 131 13.08 18.61 -8.73
N TYR A 132 13.20 18.64 -10.05
CA TYR A 132 13.13 19.87 -10.80
C TYR A 132 11.72 20.46 -10.70
N ARG A 133 11.62 21.63 -10.08
CA ARG A 133 10.39 22.41 -10.02
C ARG A 133 10.38 23.39 -11.19
N ALA A 134 9.55 23.15 -12.18
CA ALA A 134 9.30 24.07 -13.28
C ALA A 134 8.02 24.86 -13.01
N HIS A 135 8.07 26.17 -13.30
CA HIS A 135 6.85 26.97 -13.35
C HIS A 135 6.13 26.69 -14.67
N ILE A 136 4.87 26.33 -14.58
CA ILE A 136 4.03 26.02 -15.75
C ILE A 136 3.22 27.28 -16.06
N ALA A 137 3.26 27.74 -17.30
CA ALA A 137 2.43 28.87 -17.70
C ALA A 137 0.93 28.46 -17.74
N ASP A 138 0.03 29.35 -17.37
CA ASP A 138 -1.43 29.08 -17.32
C ASP A 138 -1.97 28.47 -18.60
N ALA A 139 -1.45 28.91 -19.77
CA ALA A 139 -1.82 28.36 -21.07
C ALA A 139 -1.46 26.88 -21.27
N ASP A 140 -0.53 26.36 -20.48
CA ASP A 140 0.00 25.00 -20.59
C ASP A 140 -0.58 24.03 -19.55
N LEU A 141 -1.31 24.50 -18.55
CA LEU A 141 -1.86 23.69 -17.45
C LEU A 141 -2.68 22.50 -17.97
N GLU A 142 -3.61 22.75 -18.88
CA GLU A 142 -4.44 21.69 -19.45
C GLU A 142 -3.64 20.67 -20.29
N ARG A 143 -2.53 21.10 -20.89
CA ARG A 143 -1.61 20.21 -21.59
C ARG A 143 -0.89 19.29 -20.62
N GLU A 144 -0.41 19.82 -19.48
CA GLU A 144 0.29 19.05 -18.46
C GLU A 144 -0.66 18.08 -17.73
N ARG A 145 -1.90 18.49 -17.42
CA ARG A 145 -2.92 17.57 -16.88
C ARG A 145 -3.19 16.39 -17.82
N ARG A 146 -3.34 16.65 -19.12
CA ARG A 146 -3.51 15.59 -20.13
C ARG A 146 -2.29 14.67 -20.21
N ARG A 147 -1.08 15.25 -20.13
CA ARG A 147 0.17 14.52 -20.14
C ARG A 147 0.30 13.62 -18.90
N PHE A 148 -0.03 14.13 -17.72
CA PHE A 148 -0.07 13.34 -16.49
C PHE A 148 -1.04 12.16 -16.61
N ARG A 149 -2.30 12.41 -16.99
CA ARG A 149 -3.29 11.33 -17.17
C ARG A 149 -2.86 10.30 -18.21
N ALA A 150 -2.19 10.70 -19.26
CA ALA A 150 -1.65 9.79 -20.25
C ALA A 150 -0.51 8.94 -19.68
N ALA A 151 0.38 9.52 -18.87
CA ALA A 151 1.45 8.81 -18.19
C ALA A 151 0.91 7.76 -17.19
N VAL A 152 -0.11 8.11 -16.39
CA VAL A 152 -0.77 7.18 -15.47
C VAL A 152 -1.36 5.98 -16.24
N ARG A 153 -2.07 6.24 -17.35
CA ARG A 153 -2.61 5.15 -18.18
C ARG A 153 -1.54 4.26 -18.77
N LEU A 154 -0.42 4.84 -19.21
CA LEU A 154 0.70 4.07 -19.76
C LEU A 154 1.36 3.21 -18.67
N SER A 155 1.66 3.79 -17.51
CA SER A 155 2.25 3.09 -16.38
C SER A 155 1.35 1.93 -15.91
N ARG A 156 0.05 2.14 -15.88
CA ARG A 156 -0.91 1.08 -15.56
C ARG A 156 -0.79 -0.11 -16.51
N ARG A 157 -0.78 0.13 -17.83
CA ARG A 157 -0.62 -0.95 -18.83
C ARG A 157 0.71 -1.69 -18.68
N GLN A 158 1.78 -0.95 -18.40
CA GLN A 158 3.10 -1.54 -18.16
C GLN A 158 3.09 -2.45 -16.93
N LEU A 159 2.47 -2.01 -15.82
CA LEU A 159 2.33 -2.81 -14.61
C LEU A 159 1.45 -4.04 -14.82
N GLU A 160 0.34 -3.93 -15.56
CA GLU A 160 -0.50 -5.06 -15.93
C GLU A 160 0.33 -6.12 -16.71
N THR A 161 1.12 -5.68 -17.69
CA THR A 161 2.01 -6.57 -18.46
C THR A 161 3.07 -7.23 -17.57
N ILE A 162 3.69 -6.48 -16.67
CA ILE A 162 4.70 -7.01 -15.73
C ILE A 162 4.05 -8.01 -14.78
N LYS A 163 2.86 -7.71 -14.26
CA LYS A 163 2.10 -8.60 -13.39
C LYS A 163 1.82 -9.92 -14.09
N ASP A 164 1.26 -9.89 -15.32
CA ASP A 164 0.94 -11.09 -16.09
C ASP A 164 2.19 -11.97 -16.35
N ARG A 165 3.33 -11.32 -16.59
CA ARG A 165 4.60 -12.02 -16.76
C ARG A 165 5.06 -12.64 -15.43
N ALA A 166 5.01 -11.90 -14.33
CA ALA A 166 5.37 -12.38 -13.01
C ALA A 166 4.49 -13.56 -12.57
N GLU A 167 3.17 -13.51 -12.85
CA GLU A 167 2.27 -14.62 -12.55
C GLU A 167 2.66 -15.90 -13.29
N LYS A 168 3.08 -15.79 -14.57
CA LYS A 168 3.49 -16.93 -15.37
C LYS A 168 4.85 -17.51 -14.95
N GLU A 169 5.81 -16.65 -14.60
CA GLU A 169 7.18 -17.06 -14.30
C GLU A 169 7.38 -17.44 -12.83
N LEU A 170 6.72 -16.74 -11.90
CA LEU A 170 6.96 -16.85 -10.46
C LEU A 170 5.74 -17.32 -9.65
N GLY A 171 4.58 -17.41 -10.30
CA GLY A 171 3.32 -17.76 -9.65
C GLY A 171 2.59 -16.57 -9.01
N ARG A 172 1.29 -16.77 -8.72
CA ARG A 172 0.38 -15.72 -8.26
C ARG A 172 0.82 -15.03 -6.95
N GLY A 173 1.46 -15.78 -6.05
CA GLY A 173 1.91 -15.24 -4.76
C GLY A 173 2.96 -14.14 -4.90
N HIS A 174 3.80 -14.18 -5.92
CA HIS A 174 4.84 -13.16 -6.17
C HIS A 174 4.34 -11.97 -7.00
N ALA A 175 3.35 -12.20 -7.86
CA ALA A 175 2.75 -11.14 -8.67
C ALA A 175 1.87 -10.17 -7.87
N TYR A 176 1.46 -10.57 -6.67
CA TYR A 176 0.55 -9.83 -5.81
C TYR A 176 1.00 -8.40 -5.46
N ILE A 177 2.30 -8.15 -5.38
CA ILE A 177 2.83 -6.80 -5.09
C ILE A 177 2.41 -5.79 -6.17
N PHE A 178 2.23 -6.25 -7.41
CA PHE A 178 1.81 -5.37 -8.51
C PHE A 178 0.34 -4.94 -8.39
N ASP A 179 -0.49 -5.68 -7.65
CA ASP A 179 -1.87 -5.27 -7.33
C ASP A 179 -1.89 -4.01 -6.48
N ALA A 180 -1.01 -3.91 -5.48
CA ALA A 180 -0.87 -2.70 -4.68
C ALA A 180 -0.45 -1.51 -5.54
N HIS A 181 0.53 -1.69 -6.44
CA HIS A 181 0.97 -0.63 -7.36
C HIS A 181 -0.15 -0.19 -8.33
N LEU A 182 -0.96 -1.13 -8.83
CA LEU A 182 -2.10 -0.81 -9.67
C LEU A 182 -3.17 -0.01 -8.91
N LEU A 183 -3.42 -0.36 -7.64
CA LEU A 183 -4.34 0.39 -6.78
C LEU A 183 -3.84 1.82 -6.52
N PHE A 184 -2.52 2.02 -6.34
CA PHE A 184 -1.96 3.37 -6.24
C PHE A 184 -2.25 4.21 -7.49
N LEU A 185 -2.04 3.65 -8.69
CA LEU A 185 -2.31 4.36 -9.94
C LEU A 185 -3.80 4.59 -10.22
N GLN A 186 -4.69 3.87 -9.53
CA GLN A 186 -6.14 4.01 -9.63
C GLN A 186 -6.73 4.90 -8.53
N ASP A 187 -5.92 5.27 -7.55
CA ASP A 187 -6.37 6.04 -6.40
C ASP A 187 -6.78 7.46 -6.82
N ALA A 188 -8.05 7.78 -6.57
CA ALA A 188 -8.60 9.08 -6.91
C ALA A 188 -7.96 10.23 -6.13
N LYS A 189 -7.46 9.94 -4.90
CA LYS A 189 -6.74 10.92 -4.09
C LYS A 189 -5.41 11.27 -4.75
N LEU A 190 -4.64 10.27 -5.21
CA LEU A 190 -3.38 10.51 -5.93
C LEU A 190 -3.61 11.41 -7.15
N THR A 191 -4.62 11.08 -7.95
CA THR A 191 -4.90 11.84 -9.17
C THR A 191 -5.26 13.29 -8.85
N ARG A 192 -6.11 13.52 -7.87
CA ARG A 192 -6.50 14.88 -7.43
C ARG A 192 -5.29 15.65 -6.89
N ASP A 193 -4.57 15.06 -5.92
CA ASP A 193 -3.44 15.73 -5.28
C ASP A 193 -2.38 16.17 -6.32
N VAL A 194 -2.11 15.34 -7.35
CA VAL A 194 -1.16 15.71 -8.41
C VAL A 194 -1.74 16.76 -9.34
N GLU A 195 -3.02 16.68 -9.72
CA GLU A 195 -3.66 17.69 -10.56
C GLU A 195 -3.75 19.06 -9.87
N ASP A 196 -3.92 19.07 -8.55
CA ASP A 196 -3.91 20.29 -7.73
C ASP A 196 -2.50 20.92 -7.64
N TYR A 197 -1.43 20.11 -7.81
CA TYR A 197 -0.05 20.62 -7.92
C TYR A 197 0.30 21.18 -9.29
N ILE A 198 -0.50 20.89 -10.32
CA ILE A 198 -0.35 21.43 -11.67
C ILE A 198 -1.15 22.76 -11.73
N VAL A 199 -0.61 23.79 -11.04
CA VAL A 199 -1.21 25.13 -10.94
C VAL A 199 -0.21 26.19 -11.36
#